data_c07521cbab85c66c800c15cc6178ad42
#
_entry.id   c07521cbab85c66c800c15cc6178ad42
#
_cell.length_a   1.000
_cell.length_b   1.000
_cell.length_c   1.000
_cell.angle_alpha   90.00
_cell.angle_beta   90.00
_cell.angle_gamma   90.00
#
_symmetry.space_group_name_H-M   'P 1'
#
loop_
_entity.id
_entity.type
_entity.pdbx_description
1 polymer ?
#
loop_
_entity_poly.entity_id
_entity_poly.type
_entity_poly.pdbx_seq_one_letter_code
_entity_poly.pdbx_strand_id
1 'polypeptide(L)'
;AVLYWFRRGQGRITVAGITRGYGAHNAVFLPAGTMHGFDLGPQVFGTAVFFGKGSDVTLPDEPLHLRVRDTAPQAELSGVLDSIQRELESARPGADRAARHHLGLLGVWLERQREVAMSEAKRPDAAKRLVARYTDLLEQDYASGKGVADYAAALGVTPTHLSRVCNQTCGRSALKLVQDRVLFEARRLLAETDLPINRISDQLGFTSPAYFTRSFQARTGKTPSAFRKAR
;
A
#
# COMPACT_ATOMS: atom_id res chain seq x y z
N ALA A 1 -7.61 3.24 -4.46
CA ALA A 1 -7.71 2.81 -3.05
C ALA A 1 -8.02 1.32 -2.97
N VAL A 2 -7.71 0.69 -1.86
CA VAL A 2 -7.99 -0.73 -1.63
C VAL A 2 -8.38 -0.98 -0.18
N LEU A 3 -9.35 -1.88 0.04
CA LEU A 3 -9.70 -2.42 1.35
C LEU A 3 -9.36 -3.91 1.38
N TYR A 4 -8.61 -4.35 2.38
CA TYR A 4 -8.36 -5.75 2.69
C TYR A 4 -9.14 -6.15 3.94
N TRP A 5 -9.94 -7.21 3.85
CA TRP A 5 -10.62 -7.84 4.98
C TRP A 5 -10.08 -9.24 5.21
N PHE A 6 -9.33 -9.44 6.30
CA PHE A 6 -8.73 -10.72 6.65
C PHE A 6 -9.70 -11.56 7.48
N ARG A 7 -10.12 -12.70 6.92
CA ARG A 7 -11.04 -13.63 7.59
C ARG A 7 -10.30 -14.73 8.37
N ARG A 8 -9.08 -15.10 7.92
CA ARG A 8 -8.27 -16.15 8.53
C ARG A 8 -6.78 -15.91 8.26
N GLY A 9 -5.95 -16.51 9.14
CA GLY A 9 -4.50 -16.40 9.04
C GLY A 9 -3.96 -15.15 9.71
N GLN A 10 -2.66 -14.97 9.65
CA GLN A 10 -1.96 -13.82 10.23
C GLN A 10 -0.72 -13.49 9.41
N GLY A 11 -0.23 -12.28 9.55
CA GLY A 11 0.98 -11.83 8.87
C GLY A 11 1.35 -10.42 9.33
N ARG A 12 2.14 -9.74 8.52
CA ARG A 12 2.51 -8.35 8.72
C ARG A 12 2.15 -7.53 7.49
N ILE A 13 1.75 -6.30 7.73
CA ILE A 13 1.58 -5.30 6.69
C ILE A 13 2.38 -4.06 7.07
N THR A 14 3.14 -3.56 6.12
CA THR A 14 3.82 -2.25 6.22
C THR A 14 3.01 -1.25 5.42
N VAL A 15 2.50 -0.23 6.08
CA VAL A 15 1.70 0.85 5.47
C VAL A 15 2.37 2.16 5.82
N ALA A 16 2.65 2.99 4.82
CA ALA A 16 3.34 4.26 5.00
C ALA A 16 4.56 4.11 5.94
N GLY A 17 5.38 3.08 5.70
CA GLY A 17 6.57 2.76 6.48
C GLY A 17 6.33 2.22 7.90
N ILE A 18 5.10 2.03 8.34
CA ILE A 18 4.78 1.48 9.64
C ILE A 18 4.37 0.02 9.51
N THR A 19 5.16 -0.89 10.12
CA THR A 19 4.85 -2.32 10.12
C THR A 19 3.96 -2.69 11.31
N ARG A 20 2.85 -3.35 11.01
CA ARG A 20 1.91 -3.88 12.01
C ARG A 20 1.57 -5.32 11.70
N GLY A 21 1.32 -6.11 12.74
CA GLY A 21 0.73 -7.44 12.58
C GLY A 21 -0.76 -7.33 12.23
N TYR A 22 -1.22 -8.21 11.38
CA TYR A 22 -2.65 -8.42 11.17
C TYR A 22 -3.00 -9.89 11.46
N GLY A 23 -4.26 -10.13 11.76
CA GLY A 23 -4.83 -11.45 11.98
C GLY A 23 -6.27 -11.50 11.48
N ALA A 24 -7.00 -12.55 11.84
CA ALA A 24 -8.42 -12.65 11.56
C ALA A 24 -9.17 -11.42 12.10
N HIS A 25 -10.20 -10.99 11.37
CA HIS A 25 -11.03 -9.82 11.67
C HIS A 25 -10.28 -8.49 11.71
N ASN A 26 -9.16 -8.38 10.97
CA ASN A 26 -8.56 -7.09 10.67
C ASN A 26 -9.03 -6.59 9.31
N ALA A 27 -9.40 -5.30 9.25
CA ALA A 27 -9.66 -4.57 8.03
C ALA A 27 -8.55 -3.54 7.83
N VAL A 28 -7.94 -3.52 6.64
CA VAL A 28 -6.91 -2.54 6.29
C VAL A 28 -7.34 -1.79 5.06
N PHE A 29 -7.61 -0.50 5.21
CA PHE A 29 -7.92 0.40 4.11
C PHE A 29 -6.69 1.23 3.76
N LEU A 30 -6.42 1.35 2.46
CA LEU A 30 -5.29 2.08 1.91
C LEU A 30 -5.80 3.04 0.83
N PRO A 31 -5.70 4.36 1.03
CA PRO A 31 -5.94 5.34 -0.01
C PRO A 31 -5.03 5.13 -1.23
N ALA A 32 -5.42 5.67 -2.38
CA ALA A 32 -4.55 5.67 -3.55
C ALA A 32 -3.22 6.40 -3.26
N GLY A 33 -2.11 5.89 -3.80
CA GLY A 33 -0.79 6.47 -3.57
C GLY A 33 -0.15 6.09 -2.22
N THR A 34 -0.79 5.27 -1.40
CA THR A 34 -0.19 4.81 -0.14
C THR A 34 0.81 3.68 -0.38
N MET A 35 2.09 3.94 -0.06
CA MET A 35 3.12 2.90 -0.11
C MET A 35 2.82 1.80 0.92
N HIS A 36 2.73 0.56 0.46
CA HIS A 36 2.48 -0.57 1.33
C HIS A 36 3.13 -1.86 0.82
N GLY A 37 3.24 -2.84 1.70
CA GLY A 37 3.74 -4.17 1.37
C GLY A 37 3.29 -5.19 2.40
N PHE A 38 3.19 -6.45 1.98
CA PHE A 38 2.78 -7.57 2.82
C PHE A 38 3.92 -8.52 3.07
N ASP A 39 3.92 -9.08 4.28
CA ASP A 39 4.57 -10.32 4.66
C ASP A 39 3.44 -11.31 5.02
N LEU A 40 3.03 -12.10 4.03
CA LEU A 40 1.90 -13.00 4.16
C LEU A 40 2.33 -14.26 4.91
N GLY A 41 1.68 -14.52 6.02
CA GLY A 41 1.79 -15.79 6.73
C GLY A 41 1.09 -16.95 5.99
N PRO A 42 1.27 -18.18 6.43
CA PRO A 42 0.56 -19.32 5.86
C PRO A 42 -0.95 -19.21 6.11
N GLN A 43 -1.72 -19.76 5.18
CA GLN A 43 -3.19 -19.87 5.29
C GLN A 43 -3.94 -18.53 5.46
N VAL A 44 -3.38 -17.43 4.97
CA VAL A 44 -4.10 -16.15 4.93
C VAL A 44 -5.23 -16.24 3.91
N PHE A 45 -6.43 -15.88 4.37
CA PHE A 45 -7.63 -15.84 3.55
C PHE A 45 -8.44 -14.58 3.88
N GLY A 46 -8.98 -13.95 2.85
CA GLY A 46 -9.77 -12.73 2.99
C GLY A 46 -10.28 -12.21 1.67
N THR A 47 -10.82 -11.00 1.69
CA THR A 47 -11.36 -10.30 0.52
C THR A 47 -10.58 -9.00 0.31
N ALA A 48 -10.24 -8.69 -0.93
CA ALA A 48 -9.70 -7.40 -1.33
C ALA A 48 -10.70 -6.69 -2.25
N VAL A 49 -11.03 -5.45 -1.93
CA VAL A 49 -11.87 -4.58 -2.75
C VAL A 49 -11.00 -3.47 -3.31
N PHE A 50 -10.84 -3.43 -4.63
CA PHE A 50 -10.14 -2.38 -5.33
C PHE A 50 -11.15 -1.34 -5.83
N PHE A 51 -11.00 -0.10 -5.38
CA PHE A 51 -11.82 1.01 -5.84
C PHE A 51 -11.22 1.60 -7.12
N GLY A 52 -12.00 1.62 -8.20
CA GLY A 52 -11.59 2.17 -9.48
C GLY A 52 -11.30 3.68 -9.41
N LYS A 53 -10.52 4.19 -10.36
CA LYS A 53 -10.34 5.63 -10.54
C LYS A 53 -11.68 6.25 -10.95
N GLY A 54 -12.07 7.33 -10.26
CA GLY A 54 -13.34 8.03 -10.55
C GLY A 54 -14.58 7.37 -9.93
N SER A 55 -14.42 6.47 -8.94
CA SER A 55 -15.57 6.04 -8.14
C SER A 55 -16.06 7.22 -7.29
N ASP A 56 -17.39 7.48 -7.32
CA ASP A 56 -18.04 8.54 -6.54
C ASP A 56 -18.22 8.17 -5.06
N VAL A 57 -17.47 7.18 -4.57
CA VAL A 57 -17.53 6.72 -3.18
C VAL A 57 -16.67 7.61 -2.30
N THR A 58 -17.27 8.21 -1.28
CA THR A 58 -16.53 8.91 -0.23
C THR A 58 -15.73 7.88 0.57
N LEU A 59 -14.42 8.05 0.60
CA LEU A 59 -13.48 7.15 1.26
C LEU A 59 -12.57 7.96 2.19
N PRO A 60 -12.06 7.35 3.27
CA PRO A 60 -11.05 7.98 4.12
C PRO A 60 -9.81 8.39 3.30
N ASP A 61 -9.23 9.52 3.66
CA ASP A 61 -8.00 10.09 3.07
C ASP A 61 -6.72 9.54 3.70
N GLU A 62 -6.84 8.87 4.85
CA GLU A 62 -5.73 8.26 5.58
C GLU A 62 -5.84 6.74 5.63
N PRO A 63 -4.70 6.02 5.71
CA PRO A 63 -4.69 4.58 5.90
C PRO A 63 -5.33 4.18 7.23
N LEU A 64 -6.23 3.20 7.20
CA LEU A 64 -6.84 2.63 8.40
C LEU A 64 -6.36 1.20 8.62
N HIS A 65 -5.98 0.88 9.85
CA HIS A 65 -5.72 -0.48 10.30
C HIS A 65 -6.64 -0.79 11.47
N LEU A 66 -7.74 -1.43 11.18
CA LEU A 66 -8.85 -1.67 12.08
C LEU A 66 -8.82 -3.10 12.59
N ARG A 67 -8.91 -3.28 13.89
CA ARG A 67 -9.18 -4.57 14.51
C ARG A 67 -10.65 -4.62 14.90
N VAL A 68 -11.48 -5.21 14.06
CA VAL A 68 -12.93 -5.28 14.25
C VAL A 68 -13.22 -6.40 15.26
N ARG A 69 -13.48 -6.04 16.51
CA ARG A 69 -13.66 -7.02 17.60
C ARG A 69 -15.10 -7.53 17.71
N ASP A 70 -16.05 -6.62 17.48
CA ASP A 70 -17.46 -6.92 17.68
C ASP A 70 -18.04 -7.68 16.48
N THR A 71 -18.92 -8.61 16.77
CA THR A 71 -19.56 -9.45 15.75
C THR A 71 -20.48 -8.69 14.82
N ALA A 72 -21.16 -7.66 15.31
CA ALA A 72 -22.10 -6.87 14.48
C ALA A 72 -21.38 -6.12 13.34
N PRO A 73 -20.31 -5.32 13.57
CA PRO A 73 -19.54 -4.71 12.48
C PRO A 73 -18.87 -5.72 11.55
N GLN A 74 -18.46 -6.90 12.06
CA GLN A 74 -17.91 -7.98 11.22
C GLN A 74 -18.97 -8.54 10.25
N ALA A 75 -20.17 -8.78 10.76
CA ALA A 75 -21.30 -9.27 9.95
C ALA A 75 -21.74 -8.24 8.93
N GLU A 76 -21.82 -6.96 9.32
CA GLU A 76 -22.15 -5.83 8.42
C GLU A 76 -21.14 -5.76 7.26
N LEU A 77 -19.84 -5.74 7.55
CA LEU A 77 -18.79 -5.71 6.52
C LEU A 77 -18.89 -6.93 5.60
N SER A 78 -19.01 -8.13 6.16
CA SER A 78 -19.08 -9.35 5.35
C SER A 78 -20.31 -9.35 4.46
N GLY A 79 -21.48 -8.92 4.96
CA GLY A 79 -22.72 -8.82 4.20
C GLY A 79 -22.63 -7.82 3.03
N VAL A 80 -22.00 -6.66 3.26
CA VAL A 80 -21.76 -5.67 2.20
C VAL A 80 -20.81 -6.23 1.13
N LEU A 81 -19.71 -6.87 1.53
CA LEU A 81 -18.76 -7.48 0.60
C LEU A 81 -19.39 -8.60 -0.23
N ASP A 82 -20.16 -9.48 0.39
CA ASP A 82 -20.87 -10.56 -0.29
C ASP A 82 -21.96 -10.01 -1.25
N SER A 83 -22.56 -8.86 -0.92
CA SER A 83 -23.52 -8.19 -1.80
C SER A 83 -22.83 -7.56 -3.01
N ILE A 84 -21.68 -6.88 -2.81
CA ILE A 84 -20.88 -6.35 -3.91
C ILE A 84 -20.45 -7.48 -4.86
N GLN A 85 -19.95 -8.58 -4.33
CA GLN A 85 -19.51 -9.71 -5.15
C GLN A 85 -20.67 -10.30 -5.96
N ARG A 86 -21.83 -10.55 -5.35
CA ARG A 86 -23.02 -11.06 -6.04
C ARG A 86 -23.49 -10.16 -7.17
N GLU A 87 -23.47 -8.85 -6.98
CA GLU A 87 -23.87 -7.93 -8.03
C GLU A 87 -22.84 -7.88 -9.17
N LEU A 88 -21.54 -7.92 -8.87
CA LEU A 88 -20.50 -7.95 -9.89
C LEU A 88 -20.50 -9.24 -10.73
N GLU A 89 -20.90 -10.35 -10.14
CA GLU A 89 -21.04 -11.65 -10.82
C GLU A 89 -22.41 -11.81 -11.52
N SER A 90 -23.34 -10.86 -11.33
CA SER A 90 -24.70 -10.93 -11.82
C SER A 90 -24.84 -10.30 -13.20
N ALA A 91 -25.56 -10.96 -14.09
CA ALA A 91 -26.02 -10.39 -15.36
C ALA A 91 -27.39 -9.69 -15.27
N ARG A 92 -27.93 -9.45 -14.06
CA ARG A 92 -29.25 -8.85 -13.86
C ARG A 92 -29.23 -7.36 -14.24
N PRO A 93 -30.36 -6.84 -14.77
CA PRO A 93 -30.50 -5.41 -15.02
C PRO A 93 -30.25 -4.59 -13.75
N GLY A 94 -29.38 -3.58 -13.82
CA GLY A 94 -29.08 -2.70 -12.70
C GLY A 94 -28.02 -3.22 -11.71
N ALA A 95 -27.40 -4.37 -11.96
CA ALA A 95 -26.34 -4.95 -11.10
C ALA A 95 -25.20 -3.97 -10.83
N ASP A 96 -24.66 -3.28 -11.87
CA ASP A 96 -23.62 -2.26 -11.72
C ASP A 96 -24.05 -1.10 -10.81
N ARG A 97 -25.31 -0.70 -10.88
CA ARG A 97 -25.83 0.36 -10.02
C ARG A 97 -25.97 -0.13 -8.58
N ALA A 98 -26.46 -1.36 -8.38
CA ALA A 98 -26.56 -1.97 -7.06
C ALA A 98 -25.18 -2.14 -6.42
N ALA A 99 -24.18 -2.62 -7.17
CA ALA A 99 -22.79 -2.73 -6.71
C ALA A 99 -22.24 -1.37 -6.26
N ARG A 100 -22.48 -0.28 -7.02
CA ARG A 100 -22.08 1.07 -6.62
C ARG A 100 -22.73 1.55 -5.31
N HIS A 101 -24.01 1.25 -5.10
CA HIS A 101 -24.68 1.58 -3.83
C HIS A 101 -24.11 0.80 -2.66
N HIS A 102 -23.78 -0.48 -2.84
CA HIS A 102 -23.10 -1.27 -1.82
C HIS A 102 -21.67 -0.74 -1.54
N LEU A 103 -20.94 -0.26 -2.55
CA LEU A 103 -19.65 0.40 -2.34
C LEU A 103 -19.82 1.70 -1.54
N GLY A 104 -20.89 2.47 -1.74
CA GLY A 104 -21.24 3.62 -0.90
C GLY A 104 -21.46 3.23 0.56
N LEU A 105 -22.19 2.14 0.83
CA LEU A 105 -22.38 1.61 2.18
C LEU A 105 -21.05 1.16 2.81
N LEU A 106 -20.15 0.59 2.01
CA LEU A 106 -18.79 0.25 2.46
C LEU A 106 -18.00 1.49 2.88
N GLY A 107 -18.13 2.60 2.15
CA GLY A 107 -17.55 3.89 2.55
C GLY A 107 -18.06 4.37 3.90
N VAL A 108 -19.38 4.34 4.10
CA VAL A 108 -20.01 4.70 5.40
C VAL A 108 -19.53 3.78 6.53
N TRP A 109 -19.40 2.48 6.27
CA TRP A 109 -18.85 1.55 7.25
C TRP A 109 -17.42 1.93 7.65
N LEU A 110 -16.56 2.27 6.69
CA LEU A 110 -15.19 2.73 6.96
C LEU A 110 -15.16 4.01 7.79
N GLU A 111 -16.02 4.99 7.51
CA GLU A 111 -16.15 6.21 8.30
C GLU A 111 -16.50 5.93 9.75
N ARG A 112 -17.52 5.10 10.00
CA ARG A 112 -17.94 4.68 11.33
C ARG A 112 -16.83 3.97 12.11
N GLN A 113 -16.13 3.04 11.46
CA GLN A 113 -15.01 2.33 12.10
C GLN A 113 -13.82 3.23 12.37
N ARG A 114 -13.57 4.23 11.51
CA ARG A 114 -12.56 5.26 11.76
C ARG A 114 -12.84 6.04 13.05
N GLU A 115 -14.08 6.47 13.25
CA GLU A 115 -14.47 7.20 14.47
C GLU A 115 -14.25 6.36 15.75
N VAL A 116 -14.63 5.09 15.71
CA VAL A 116 -14.38 4.15 16.82
C VAL A 116 -12.88 4.02 17.08
N ALA A 117 -12.08 3.81 16.03
CA ALA A 117 -10.63 3.67 16.15
C ALA A 117 -9.96 4.95 16.67
N MET A 118 -10.43 6.13 16.27
CA MET A 118 -9.91 7.41 16.75
C MET A 118 -10.20 7.62 18.23
N SER A 119 -11.35 7.18 18.72
CA SER A 119 -11.69 7.26 20.15
C SER A 119 -10.80 6.36 21.02
N GLU A 120 -10.32 5.24 20.46
CA GLU A 120 -9.43 4.29 21.15
C GLU A 120 -7.93 4.61 21.00
N ALA A 121 -7.55 5.45 20.03
CA ALA A 121 -6.15 5.66 19.67
C ALA A 121 -5.44 6.62 20.61
N LYS A 122 -4.33 6.15 21.20
CA LYS A 122 -3.28 7.03 21.73
C LYS A 122 -2.62 7.77 20.55
N ARG A 123 -2.32 9.09 20.73
CA ARG A 123 -1.66 9.92 19.70
C ARG A 123 -0.42 9.21 19.14
N PRO A 124 -0.23 9.18 17.82
CA PRO A 124 0.96 8.59 17.22
C PRO A 124 2.22 9.24 17.77
N ASP A 125 3.20 8.43 18.10
CA ASP A 125 4.50 8.87 18.57
C ASP A 125 5.23 9.67 17.43
N ALA A 126 6.12 10.59 17.82
CA ALA A 126 6.86 11.46 16.88
C ALA A 126 7.65 10.68 15.83
N ALA A 127 8.19 9.49 16.18
CA ALA A 127 8.90 8.62 15.28
C ALA A 127 7.98 8.09 14.16
N LYS A 128 6.77 7.66 14.51
CA LYS A 128 5.77 7.18 13.53
C LYS A 128 5.32 8.29 12.58
N ARG A 129 5.11 9.51 13.10
CA ARG A 129 4.79 10.67 12.25
C ARG A 129 5.92 11.01 11.29
N LEU A 130 7.18 10.95 11.74
CA LEU A 130 8.32 11.22 10.87
C LEU A 130 8.41 10.20 9.74
N VAL A 131 8.25 8.91 10.04
CA VAL A 131 8.29 7.85 9.02
C VAL A 131 7.12 7.98 8.04
N ALA A 132 5.91 8.30 8.51
CA ALA A 132 4.77 8.54 7.63
C ALA A 132 5.06 9.69 6.65
N ARG A 133 5.49 10.84 7.14
CA ARG A 133 5.89 11.98 6.28
C ARG A 133 7.00 11.62 5.29
N TYR A 134 7.96 10.81 5.71
CA TYR A 134 9.03 10.33 4.83
C TYR A 134 8.48 9.46 3.69
N THR A 135 7.60 8.52 4.00
CA THR A 135 7.01 7.64 2.97
C THR A 135 6.07 8.37 2.03
N ASP A 136 5.37 9.41 2.49
CA ASP A 136 4.55 10.27 1.64
C ASP A 136 5.41 11.05 0.63
N LEU A 137 6.53 11.64 1.08
CA LEU A 137 7.50 12.31 0.20
C LEU A 137 8.15 11.30 -0.76
N LEU A 138 8.48 10.11 -0.28
CA LEU A 138 9.04 9.06 -1.11
C LEU A 138 8.06 8.64 -2.22
N GLU A 139 6.78 8.48 -1.91
CA GLU A 139 5.76 8.11 -2.90
C GLU A 139 5.60 9.19 -3.98
N GLN A 140 5.74 10.46 -3.62
CA GLN A 140 5.68 11.58 -4.57
C GLN A 140 6.93 11.64 -5.46
N ASP A 141 8.12 11.36 -4.91
CA ASP A 141 9.41 11.71 -5.50
C ASP A 141 10.32 10.52 -5.84
N TYR A 142 9.90 9.27 -5.66
CA TYR A 142 10.76 8.07 -5.83
C TYR A 142 11.46 7.99 -7.18
N ALA A 143 10.87 8.56 -8.22
CA ALA A 143 11.39 8.57 -9.58
C ALA A 143 12.37 9.73 -9.86
N SER A 144 12.59 10.63 -8.90
CA SER A 144 13.42 11.83 -9.07
C SER A 144 14.92 11.58 -8.96
N GLY A 145 15.35 10.38 -8.56
CA GLY A 145 16.74 10.08 -8.26
C GLY A 145 17.25 10.64 -6.93
N LYS A 146 16.38 11.27 -6.12
CA LYS A 146 16.73 11.79 -4.78
C LYS A 146 17.26 10.70 -3.87
N GLY A 147 18.31 11.03 -3.11
CA GLY A 147 18.88 10.20 -2.08
C GLY A 147 18.28 10.45 -0.69
N VAL A 148 18.66 9.63 0.30
CA VAL A 148 18.20 9.78 1.69
C VAL A 148 18.52 11.16 2.27
N ALA A 149 19.62 11.78 1.84
CA ALA A 149 20.03 13.11 2.29
C ALA A 149 18.99 14.19 1.89
N ASP A 150 18.48 14.11 0.67
CA ASP A 150 17.51 15.07 0.14
C ASP A 150 16.17 14.98 0.90
N TYR A 151 15.71 13.75 1.15
CA TYR A 151 14.49 13.51 1.95
C TYR A 151 14.67 13.94 3.40
N ALA A 152 15.83 13.67 4.00
CA ALA A 152 16.12 14.09 5.38
C ALA A 152 16.12 15.61 5.50
N ALA A 153 16.74 16.32 4.54
CA ALA A 153 16.73 17.79 4.49
C ALA A 153 15.30 18.35 4.38
N ALA A 154 14.47 17.78 3.49
CA ALA A 154 13.07 18.18 3.33
C ALA A 154 12.23 17.96 4.61
N LEU A 155 12.62 16.99 5.44
CA LEU A 155 11.97 16.69 6.72
C LEU A 155 12.55 17.43 7.92
N GLY A 156 13.62 18.20 7.72
CA GLY A 156 14.31 18.94 8.79
C GLY A 156 15.07 18.04 9.77
N VAL A 157 15.59 16.90 9.31
CA VAL A 157 16.33 15.93 10.13
C VAL A 157 17.63 15.50 9.46
N THR A 158 18.53 14.83 10.20
CA THR A 158 19.74 14.25 9.61
C THR A 158 19.43 12.91 8.94
N PRO A 159 20.19 12.50 7.89
CA PRO A 159 20.04 11.19 7.23
C PRO A 159 20.20 10.02 8.21
N THR A 160 21.12 10.14 9.17
CA THR A 160 21.37 9.15 10.22
C THR A 160 20.15 9.01 11.13
N HIS A 161 19.57 10.13 11.57
CA HIS A 161 18.36 10.14 12.40
C HIS A 161 17.19 9.51 11.64
N LEU A 162 16.95 9.92 10.38
CA LEU A 162 15.91 9.35 9.55
C LEU A 162 16.04 7.83 9.41
N SER A 163 17.25 7.35 9.05
CA SER A 163 17.51 5.91 8.90
C SER A 163 17.31 5.13 10.21
N ARG A 164 17.76 5.69 11.34
CA ARG A 164 17.56 5.09 12.66
C ARG A 164 16.06 4.97 13.02
N VAL A 165 15.29 6.04 12.80
CA VAL A 165 13.86 6.06 13.08
C VAL A 165 13.11 5.08 12.17
N CYS A 166 13.45 5.02 10.87
CA CYS A 166 12.89 4.02 9.96
C CYS A 166 13.18 2.59 10.44
N ASN A 167 14.43 2.28 10.82
CA ASN A 167 14.77 0.95 11.34
C ASN A 167 13.97 0.59 12.60
N GLN A 168 13.81 1.53 13.53
CA GLN A 168 13.04 1.31 14.77
C GLN A 168 11.55 1.12 14.53
N THR A 169 10.99 1.84 13.55
CA THR A 169 9.54 1.88 13.30
C THR A 169 9.07 0.76 12.38
N CYS A 170 9.83 0.47 11.31
CA CYS A 170 9.43 -0.49 10.28
C CYS A 170 10.46 -1.59 9.98
N GLY A 171 11.56 -1.65 10.73
CA GLY A 171 12.60 -2.66 10.54
C GLY A 171 13.40 -2.51 9.25
N ARG A 172 13.33 -1.34 8.58
CA ARG A 172 14.03 -1.07 7.31
C ARG A 172 14.67 0.31 7.36
N SER A 173 15.90 0.43 6.82
CA SER A 173 16.55 1.74 6.70
C SER A 173 15.82 2.63 5.68
N ALA A 174 15.99 3.95 5.80
CA ALA A 174 15.45 4.89 4.83
C ALA A 174 15.88 4.57 3.39
N LEU A 175 17.17 4.25 3.18
CA LEU A 175 17.68 3.83 1.87
C LEU A 175 16.97 2.58 1.35
N LYS A 176 16.71 1.60 2.21
CA LYS A 176 16.03 0.37 1.81
C LYS A 176 14.60 0.65 1.34
N LEU A 177 13.89 1.58 1.98
CA LEU A 177 12.54 1.99 1.57
C LEU A 177 12.53 2.64 0.18
N VAL A 178 13.49 3.57 -0.12
CA VAL A 178 13.65 4.13 -1.48
C VAL A 178 13.86 3.02 -2.50
N GLN A 179 14.78 2.15 -2.21
CA GLN A 179 15.16 1.06 -3.10
C GLN A 179 14.02 0.07 -3.35
N ASP A 180 13.23 -0.25 -2.33
CA ASP A 180 12.08 -1.15 -2.46
C ASP A 180 10.98 -0.50 -3.31
N ARG A 181 10.74 0.80 -3.14
CA ARG A 181 9.74 1.54 -3.93
C ARG A 181 10.13 1.63 -5.41
N VAL A 182 11.38 1.98 -5.68
CA VAL A 182 11.90 2.05 -7.06
C VAL A 182 11.88 0.67 -7.72
N LEU A 183 12.25 -0.39 -6.98
CA LEU A 183 12.20 -1.77 -7.49
C LEU A 183 10.77 -2.22 -7.80
N PHE A 184 9.80 -1.88 -6.96
CA PHE A 184 8.39 -2.18 -7.22
C PHE A 184 7.95 -1.55 -8.54
N GLU A 185 8.23 -0.26 -8.76
CA GLU A 185 7.86 0.44 -9.98
C GLU A 185 8.59 -0.12 -11.22
N ALA A 186 9.88 -0.47 -11.07
CA ALA A 186 10.63 -1.11 -12.13
C ALA A 186 9.98 -2.44 -12.57
N ARG A 187 9.56 -3.27 -11.60
CA ARG A 187 8.85 -4.53 -11.89
C ARG A 187 7.52 -4.28 -12.60
N ARG A 188 6.76 -3.28 -12.13
CA ARG A 188 5.47 -2.91 -12.73
C ARG A 188 5.65 -2.48 -14.19
N LEU A 189 6.57 -1.53 -14.45
CA LEU A 189 6.83 -1.06 -15.81
C LEU A 189 7.33 -2.18 -16.74
N LEU A 190 8.18 -3.07 -16.24
CA LEU A 190 8.65 -4.22 -17.01
C LEU A 190 7.56 -5.24 -17.29
N ALA A 191 6.61 -5.44 -16.36
CA ALA A 191 5.52 -6.39 -16.50
C ALA A 191 4.35 -5.85 -17.32
N GLU A 192 4.02 -4.56 -17.22
CA GLU A 192 2.80 -3.99 -17.76
C GLU A 192 3.00 -3.17 -19.04
N THR A 193 4.27 -2.87 -19.42
CA THR A 193 4.57 -2.03 -20.57
C THR A 193 5.67 -2.62 -21.46
N ASP A 194 5.70 -2.18 -22.71
CA ASP A 194 6.77 -2.50 -23.66
C ASP A 194 7.84 -1.38 -23.77
N LEU A 195 7.86 -0.46 -22.80
CA LEU A 195 8.84 0.62 -22.77
C LEU A 195 10.27 0.07 -22.84
N PRO A 196 11.16 0.65 -23.67
CA PRO A 196 12.57 0.29 -23.70
C PRO A 196 13.21 0.39 -22.31
N ILE A 197 14.14 -0.53 -22.00
CA ILE A 197 14.77 -0.61 -20.66
C ILE A 197 15.50 0.68 -20.29
N ASN A 198 16.13 1.36 -21.27
CA ASN A 198 16.75 2.67 -21.05
C ASN A 198 15.70 3.73 -20.63
N ARG A 199 14.52 3.72 -21.24
CA ARG A 199 13.44 4.64 -20.87
C ARG A 199 12.92 4.36 -19.45
N ILE A 200 12.81 3.10 -19.06
CA ILE A 200 12.45 2.74 -17.67
C ILE A 200 13.53 3.22 -16.71
N SER A 201 14.80 3.04 -17.05
CA SER A 201 15.93 3.55 -16.26
C SER A 201 15.83 5.07 -16.05
N ASP A 202 15.60 5.82 -17.13
CA ASP A 202 15.48 7.29 -17.09
C ASP A 202 14.27 7.74 -16.26
N GLN A 203 13.10 7.10 -16.46
CA GLN A 203 11.89 7.39 -15.69
C GLN A 203 12.01 7.12 -14.20
N LEU A 204 12.90 6.21 -13.80
CA LEU A 204 13.15 5.87 -12.41
C LEU A 204 14.31 6.66 -11.80
N GLY A 205 14.83 7.67 -12.50
CA GLY A 205 15.87 8.57 -12.03
C GLY A 205 17.26 7.93 -11.91
N PHE A 206 17.54 6.85 -12.63
CA PHE A 206 18.88 6.26 -12.66
C PHE A 206 19.82 7.07 -13.56
N THR A 207 21.05 7.24 -13.11
CA THR A 207 22.09 7.95 -13.85
C THR A 207 22.54 7.23 -15.13
N SER A 208 22.34 5.90 -15.21
CA SER A 208 22.62 5.12 -16.41
C SER A 208 21.84 3.81 -16.46
N PRO A 209 21.47 3.34 -17.66
CA PRO A 209 20.83 2.04 -17.84
C PRO A 209 21.65 0.85 -17.36
N ALA A 210 22.98 0.96 -17.41
CA ALA A 210 23.88 -0.06 -16.89
C ALA A 210 23.81 -0.18 -15.37
N TYR A 211 23.72 0.95 -14.68
CA TYR A 211 23.55 0.96 -13.22
C TYR A 211 22.16 0.43 -12.81
N PHE A 212 21.11 0.84 -13.52
CA PHE A 212 19.77 0.27 -13.35
C PHE A 212 19.79 -1.26 -13.49
N THR A 213 20.36 -1.78 -14.57
CA THR A 213 20.42 -3.22 -14.84
C THR A 213 21.13 -3.98 -13.72
N ARG A 214 22.30 -3.51 -13.26
CA ARG A 214 23.02 -4.13 -12.14
C ARG A 214 22.22 -4.08 -10.84
N SER A 215 21.63 -2.93 -10.52
CA SER A 215 20.82 -2.74 -9.31
C SER A 215 19.58 -3.64 -9.30
N PHE A 216 18.89 -3.76 -10.42
CA PHE A 216 17.73 -4.63 -10.58
C PHE A 216 18.12 -6.11 -10.44
N GLN A 217 19.17 -6.54 -11.13
CA GLN A 217 19.65 -7.92 -11.08
C GLN A 217 20.12 -8.33 -9.69
N ALA A 218 20.85 -7.46 -8.99
CA ALA A 218 21.32 -7.73 -7.63
C ALA A 218 20.17 -7.99 -6.64
N ARG A 219 18.95 -7.48 -6.92
CA ARG A 219 17.79 -7.57 -6.04
C ARG A 219 16.77 -8.61 -6.45
N THR A 220 16.72 -8.94 -7.73
CA THR A 220 15.71 -9.87 -8.29
C THR A 220 16.30 -11.19 -8.75
N GLY A 221 17.64 -11.28 -8.85
CA GLY A 221 18.34 -12.42 -9.42
C GLY A 221 18.25 -12.49 -10.95
N LYS A 222 17.47 -11.61 -11.60
CA LYS A 222 17.27 -11.60 -13.05
C LYS A 222 17.59 -10.23 -13.65
N THR A 223 18.09 -10.18 -14.87
CA THR A 223 18.20 -8.91 -15.60
C THR A 223 16.80 -8.37 -15.96
N PRO A 224 16.64 -7.05 -16.16
CA PRO A 224 15.35 -6.49 -16.62
C PRO A 224 14.78 -7.16 -17.87
N SER A 225 15.64 -7.48 -18.85
CA SER A 225 15.22 -8.17 -20.07
C SER A 225 14.73 -9.59 -19.80
N ALA A 226 15.45 -10.34 -18.93
CA ALA A 226 15.04 -11.69 -18.55
C ALA A 226 13.75 -11.67 -17.71
N PHE A 227 13.58 -10.66 -16.87
CA PHE A 227 12.36 -10.48 -16.09
C PHE A 227 11.14 -10.22 -16.99
N ARG A 228 11.29 -9.34 -17.99
CA ARG A 228 10.23 -9.06 -18.97
C ARG A 228 9.83 -10.29 -19.80
N LYS A 229 10.80 -11.09 -20.23
CA LYS A 229 10.52 -12.31 -21.01
C LYS A 229 9.80 -13.41 -20.23
N ALA A 230 9.82 -13.35 -18.93
CA ALA A 230 9.15 -14.31 -18.05
C ALA A 230 7.70 -13.88 -17.66
N ARG A 231 7.19 -12.87 -18.37
CA ARG A 231 5.84 -12.31 -18.28
C ARG A 231 4.76 -13.29 -18.80
#